data_86a20a9be5271214f8859c463cdb674a
#
_entry.id   86a20a9be5271214f8859c463cdb674a
#
_cell.length_a   1.000
_cell.length_b   1.000
_cell.length_c   1.000
_cell.angle_alpha   90.00
_cell.angle_beta   90.00
_cell.angle_gamma   90.00
#
_symmetry.space_group_name_H-M   'P 1'
#
loop_
_entity.id
_entity.type
_entity.pdbx_description
1 polymer ?
#
loop_
_entity_poly.entity_id
_entity_poly.type
_entity_poly.pdbx_seq_one_letter_code
_entity_poly.pdbx_strand_id
1 'polypeptide(L)'
;DSLQDTLINRRPRVKDTGAFQPPAPDAGSGFMPLGGVGGGSGLGFVPQVGVSWIRYGFGREPYATRVGLEAEYSTGIDGFRVSLTGDHRLEQSRLHFTALARVSDFEVINFHGEGNATARQPKDFFRVDQRQWLLQPAIALALGRRESDVTLGPVVQYSATSPMGRFIDREQPYGYGTFGQAGVRLGLRYDTRDNASYA
;
A
#
# COMPACT_ATOMS: atom_id res chain seq x y z
N ASP A 1 28.71 38.97 -40.19
CA ASP A 1 27.57 38.97 -39.25
C ASP A 1 27.36 37.58 -38.70
N SER A 2 28.01 37.30 -37.61
CA SER A 2 27.85 36.06 -36.89
C SER A 2 26.66 36.18 -35.93
N LEU A 3 25.54 35.56 -36.30
CA LEU A 3 24.45 35.33 -35.38
C LEU A 3 24.94 34.34 -34.32
N GLN A 4 25.40 34.84 -33.17
CA GLN A 4 25.59 34.04 -31.99
C GLN A 4 24.22 33.62 -31.49
N ASP A 5 23.84 32.38 -31.79
CA ASP A 5 22.71 31.72 -31.15
C ASP A 5 22.97 31.63 -29.64
N THR A 6 22.43 32.56 -28.90
CA THR A 6 22.47 32.52 -27.44
C THR A 6 21.45 31.47 -27.00
N LEU A 7 21.91 30.24 -26.78
CA LEU A 7 21.12 29.19 -26.13
C LEU A 7 20.74 29.65 -24.72
N ILE A 8 19.56 30.21 -24.57
CA ILE A 8 19.04 30.57 -23.27
C ILE A 8 18.63 29.28 -22.55
N ASN A 9 19.52 28.80 -21.72
CA ASN A 9 19.20 27.68 -20.83
C ASN A 9 18.20 28.15 -19.76
N ARG A 10 16.95 27.91 -19.98
CA ARG A 10 15.83 28.25 -19.06
C ARG A 10 15.63 27.23 -17.93
N ARG A 11 16.53 26.26 -17.80
CA ARG A 11 16.43 25.32 -16.68
C ARG A 11 16.69 26.07 -15.38
N PRO A 12 15.85 25.90 -14.35
CA PRO A 12 16.13 26.49 -13.04
C PRO A 12 17.49 25.95 -12.57
N ARG A 13 18.39 26.85 -12.19
CA ARG A 13 19.67 26.45 -11.58
C ARG A 13 19.34 25.72 -10.28
N VAL A 14 19.56 24.41 -10.26
CA VAL A 14 19.54 23.65 -9.01
C VAL A 14 20.66 24.25 -8.15
N LYS A 15 20.32 24.73 -6.96
CA LYS A 15 21.34 25.13 -5.98
C LYS A 15 22.17 23.89 -5.68
N ASP A 16 23.44 23.94 -6.03
CA ASP A 16 24.39 22.90 -5.72
C ASP A 16 24.52 22.84 -4.18
N THR A 17 23.90 21.86 -3.58
CA THR A 17 23.94 21.63 -2.13
C THR A 17 25.18 20.85 -1.70
N GLY A 18 26.15 20.65 -2.62
CA GLY A 18 27.43 20.00 -2.33
C GLY A 18 27.38 18.47 -2.18
N ALA A 19 26.20 17.89 -2.13
CA ALA A 19 26.04 16.43 -2.14
C ALA A 19 25.76 15.95 -3.57
N PHE A 20 26.62 15.09 -4.12
CA PHE A 20 26.37 14.45 -5.40
C PHE A 20 25.10 13.61 -5.31
N GLN A 21 24.05 14.05 -5.97
CA GLN A 21 22.86 13.26 -6.19
C GLN A 21 22.94 12.70 -7.60
N PRO A 22 23.03 11.38 -7.77
CA PRO A 22 23.01 10.80 -9.11
C PRO A 22 21.67 11.18 -9.79
N PRO A 23 21.68 11.47 -11.10
CA PRO A 23 20.44 11.75 -11.81
C PRO A 23 19.49 10.56 -11.68
N ALA A 24 18.19 10.84 -11.57
CA ALA A 24 17.18 9.79 -11.51
C ALA A 24 17.28 8.92 -12.77
N PRO A 25 17.21 7.58 -12.63
CA PRO A 25 17.23 6.70 -13.79
C PRO A 25 16.07 7.03 -14.73
N ASP A 26 16.31 7.16 -16.01
CA ASP A 26 15.30 7.46 -17.03
C ASP A 26 15.06 6.29 -17.99
N ALA A 27 15.80 5.20 -17.84
CA ALA A 27 15.71 4.00 -18.68
C ALA A 27 15.95 2.73 -17.87
N GLY A 28 15.50 1.60 -18.41
CA GLY A 28 15.72 0.28 -17.84
C GLY A 28 14.67 -0.13 -16.81
N SER A 29 14.97 -1.21 -16.13
CA SER A 29 14.14 -1.76 -15.05
C SER A 29 15.02 -2.43 -13.99
N GLY A 30 14.47 -2.57 -12.79
CA GLY A 30 15.17 -3.24 -11.70
C GLY A 30 14.20 -3.97 -10.77
N PHE A 31 14.76 -4.89 -10.00
CA PHE A 31 14.07 -5.57 -8.90
C PHE A 31 14.69 -5.14 -7.58
N MET A 32 13.86 -4.88 -6.62
CA MET A 32 14.27 -4.57 -5.25
C MET A 32 13.62 -5.60 -4.31
N PRO A 33 14.42 -6.46 -3.67
CA PRO A 33 13.89 -7.35 -2.66
C PRO A 33 13.42 -6.54 -1.44
N LEU A 34 12.34 -6.98 -0.84
CA LEU A 34 11.76 -6.42 0.37
C LEU A 34 11.79 -7.50 1.44
N GLY A 35 12.09 -7.14 2.66
CA GLY A 35 12.08 -8.06 3.77
C GLY A 35 12.01 -7.33 5.08
N GLY A 36 11.38 -7.96 6.04
CA GLY A 36 11.20 -7.37 7.36
C GLY A 36 10.68 -8.39 8.35
N VAL A 37 10.57 -7.91 9.57
CA VAL A 37 10.03 -8.65 10.69
C VAL A 37 9.12 -7.71 11.45
N GLY A 38 7.90 -8.15 11.67
CA GLY A 38 6.91 -7.47 12.49
C GLY A 38 6.49 -8.35 13.66
N GLY A 39 5.57 -7.83 14.44
CA GLY A 39 4.93 -8.57 15.53
C GLY A 39 3.91 -7.70 16.23
N GLY A 40 3.03 -8.34 16.98
CA GLY A 40 1.99 -7.65 17.72
C GLY A 40 1.25 -8.58 18.68
N SER A 41 0.45 -7.96 19.55
CA SER A 41 -0.38 -8.72 20.50
C SER A 41 -1.35 -9.64 19.75
N GLY A 42 -1.20 -10.95 19.94
CA GLY A 42 -2.01 -11.97 19.27
C GLY A 42 -1.47 -12.43 17.91
N LEU A 43 -0.62 -11.66 17.23
CA LEU A 43 -0.02 -12.04 15.94
C LEU A 43 1.27 -12.84 16.08
N GLY A 44 1.92 -12.75 17.25
CA GLY A 44 3.23 -13.38 17.44
C GLY A 44 4.30 -12.74 16.56
N PHE A 45 5.18 -13.54 16.02
CA PHE A 45 6.22 -13.15 15.07
C PHE A 45 5.65 -13.11 13.65
N VAL A 46 5.92 -12.04 12.91
CA VAL A 46 5.39 -11.83 11.55
C VAL A 46 6.56 -11.55 10.59
N PRO A 47 7.20 -12.60 10.02
CA PRO A 47 8.15 -12.44 8.95
C PRO A 47 7.45 -11.91 7.69
N GLN A 48 8.17 -11.05 6.94
CA GLN A 48 7.73 -10.42 5.71
C GLN A 48 8.76 -10.64 4.62
N VAL A 49 8.31 -11.00 3.45
CA VAL A 49 9.14 -11.13 2.24
C VAL A 49 8.40 -10.53 1.06
N GLY A 50 9.14 -9.96 0.12
CA GLY A 50 8.53 -9.37 -1.05
C GLY A 50 9.53 -9.00 -2.12
N VAL A 51 9.01 -8.49 -3.21
CA VAL A 51 9.78 -7.95 -4.31
C VAL A 51 9.05 -6.76 -4.92
N SER A 52 9.78 -5.71 -5.25
CA SER A 52 9.29 -4.59 -6.02
C SER A 52 10.01 -4.57 -7.37
N TRP A 53 9.25 -4.64 -8.46
CA TRP A 53 9.74 -4.40 -9.81
C TRP A 53 9.47 -2.95 -10.19
N ILE A 54 10.50 -2.27 -10.70
CA ILE A 54 10.43 -0.88 -11.10
C ILE A 54 10.91 -0.79 -12.54
N ARG A 55 10.12 -0.12 -13.38
CA ARG A 55 10.47 0.27 -14.74
C ARG A 55 10.58 1.78 -14.78
N TYR A 56 11.74 2.25 -15.20
CA TYR A 56 11.97 3.66 -15.45
C TYR A 56 11.53 4.05 -16.86
N GLY A 57 11.30 5.33 -17.12
CA GLY A 57 10.89 5.83 -18.41
C GLY A 57 11.23 7.31 -18.53
N PHE A 58 11.65 7.70 -19.72
CA PHE A 58 12.02 9.08 -20.02
C PHE A 58 10.92 10.06 -19.61
N GLY A 59 11.28 11.09 -18.84
CA GLY A 59 10.35 12.11 -18.36
C GLY A 59 9.29 11.63 -17.36
N ARG A 60 9.47 10.45 -16.75
CA ARG A 60 8.56 9.89 -15.76
C ARG A 60 9.24 9.74 -14.41
N GLU A 61 9.10 10.73 -13.56
CA GLU A 61 9.64 10.70 -12.20
C GLU A 61 8.59 10.30 -11.17
N PRO A 62 8.96 9.46 -10.20
CA PRO A 62 10.24 8.79 -9.96
C PRO A 62 10.44 7.50 -10.79
N TYR A 63 9.41 7.01 -11.48
CA TYR A 63 9.40 5.81 -12.34
C TYR A 63 8.22 5.85 -13.32
N ALA A 64 8.24 4.98 -14.33
CA ALA A 64 7.09 4.78 -15.23
C ALA A 64 6.09 3.76 -14.68
N THR A 65 6.58 2.66 -14.12
CA THR A 65 5.74 1.61 -13.54
C THR A 65 6.45 1.01 -12.34
N ARG A 66 5.69 0.76 -11.28
CA ARG A 66 6.13 -0.01 -10.11
C ARG A 66 5.09 -1.06 -9.80
N VAL A 67 5.54 -2.30 -9.60
CA VAL A 67 4.70 -3.42 -9.13
C VAL A 67 5.39 -4.04 -7.94
N GLY A 68 4.67 -4.20 -6.85
CA GLY A 68 5.16 -4.82 -5.62
C GLY A 68 4.33 -6.04 -5.27
N LEU A 69 4.97 -7.11 -4.86
CA LEU A 69 4.36 -8.30 -4.27
C LEU A 69 4.98 -8.52 -2.90
N GLU A 70 4.15 -8.62 -1.88
CA GLU A 70 4.56 -8.84 -0.49
C GLU A 70 3.75 -9.97 0.11
N ALA A 71 4.42 -10.81 0.90
CA ALA A 71 3.80 -11.88 1.67
C ALA A 71 4.26 -11.80 3.13
N GLU A 72 3.32 -11.96 4.03
CA GLU A 72 3.51 -11.95 5.47
C GLU A 72 2.89 -13.21 6.07
N TYR A 73 3.49 -13.73 7.15
CA TYR A 73 2.97 -14.88 7.87
C TYR A 73 2.95 -14.59 9.37
N SER A 74 1.84 -14.84 10.02
CA SER A 74 1.67 -14.64 11.46
C SER A 74 1.75 -15.98 12.20
N THR A 75 2.75 -16.12 13.08
CA THR A 75 2.93 -17.33 13.88
C THR A 75 1.93 -17.44 15.03
N GLY A 76 1.30 -16.34 15.43
CA GLY A 76 0.35 -16.35 16.56
C GLY A 76 -1.05 -16.82 16.17
N ILE A 77 -1.45 -16.63 14.93
CA ILE A 77 -2.77 -17.04 14.42
C ILE A 77 -2.69 -18.08 13.31
N ASP A 78 -1.47 -18.43 12.88
CA ASP A 78 -1.23 -19.36 11.77
C ASP A 78 -1.88 -18.88 10.47
N GLY A 79 -1.78 -17.56 10.23
CA GLY A 79 -2.44 -16.87 9.13
C GLY A 79 -1.45 -16.17 8.22
N PHE A 80 -1.89 -15.81 7.01
CA PHE A 80 -1.06 -15.13 6.03
C PHE A 80 -1.71 -13.85 5.51
N ARG A 81 -0.89 -12.97 4.95
CA ARG A 81 -1.31 -11.83 4.13
C ARG A 81 -0.46 -11.80 2.86
N VAL A 82 -1.11 -11.64 1.71
CA VAL A 82 -0.44 -11.39 0.44
C VAL A 82 -1.00 -10.12 -0.16
N SER A 83 -0.13 -9.21 -0.55
CA SER A 83 -0.48 -7.91 -1.13
C SER A 83 0.22 -7.73 -2.47
N LEU A 84 -0.55 -7.35 -3.48
CA LEU A 84 -0.06 -6.92 -4.79
C LEU A 84 -0.37 -5.44 -4.94
N THR A 85 0.66 -4.64 -5.20
CA THR A 85 0.55 -3.20 -5.45
C THR A 85 0.99 -2.87 -6.85
N GLY A 86 0.37 -1.86 -7.47
CA GLY A 86 0.74 -1.35 -8.77
C GLY A 86 0.63 0.16 -8.83
N ASP A 87 1.55 0.81 -9.52
CA ASP A 87 1.49 2.21 -9.89
C ASP A 87 2.03 2.36 -11.32
N HIS A 88 1.22 2.91 -12.22
CA HIS A 88 1.59 3.15 -13.61
C HIS A 88 1.33 4.60 -13.98
N ARG A 89 2.41 5.32 -14.31
CA ARG A 89 2.39 6.74 -14.65
C ARG A 89 2.27 6.93 -16.15
N LEU A 90 1.29 7.74 -16.56
CA LEU A 90 1.10 8.06 -17.97
C LEU A 90 2.19 9.03 -18.45
N GLU A 91 2.59 8.86 -19.70
CA GLU A 91 3.58 9.72 -20.34
C GLU A 91 3.06 11.14 -20.51
N GLN A 92 3.88 12.15 -20.23
CA GLN A 92 3.57 13.56 -20.33
C GLN A 92 2.27 13.97 -19.62
N SER A 93 1.90 13.24 -18.56
CA SER A 93 0.67 13.45 -17.80
C SER A 93 0.96 13.48 -16.30
N ARG A 94 0.10 14.19 -15.57
CA ARG A 94 0.05 14.12 -14.11
C ARG A 94 -0.78 12.94 -13.60
N LEU A 95 -1.46 12.24 -14.50
CA LEU A 95 -2.30 11.11 -14.14
C LEU A 95 -1.46 9.84 -14.03
N HIS A 96 -1.80 9.03 -13.04
CA HIS A 96 -1.30 7.67 -12.91
C HIS A 96 -2.40 6.74 -12.36
N PHE A 97 -2.25 5.46 -12.62
CA PHE A 97 -3.16 4.42 -12.15
C PHE A 97 -2.48 3.68 -11.00
N THR A 98 -3.19 3.56 -9.90
CA THR A 98 -2.75 2.76 -8.76
C THR A 98 -3.70 1.60 -8.53
N ALA A 99 -3.18 0.50 -8.00
CA ALA A 99 -3.99 -0.65 -7.61
C ALA A 99 -3.40 -1.31 -6.37
N LEU A 100 -4.29 -1.78 -5.49
CA LEU A 100 -3.97 -2.68 -4.39
C LEU A 100 -4.92 -3.86 -4.46
N ALA A 101 -4.37 -5.07 -4.52
CA ALA A 101 -5.09 -6.30 -4.28
C ALA A 101 -4.47 -7.00 -3.07
N ARG A 102 -5.30 -7.49 -2.14
CA ARG A 102 -4.85 -8.14 -0.91
C ARG A 102 -5.75 -9.29 -0.55
N VAL A 103 -5.13 -10.38 -0.08
CA VAL A 103 -5.80 -11.43 0.68
C VAL A 103 -5.13 -11.54 2.05
N SER A 104 -5.92 -11.67 3.12
CA SER A 104 -5.39 -11.67 4.48
C SER A 104 -6.29 -12.46 5.42
N ASP A 105 -5.66 -13.21 6.34
CA ASP A 105 -6.32 -13.94 7.41
C ASP A 105 -6.27 -13.20 8.76
N PHE A 106 -5.61 -12.05 8.87
CA PHE A 106 -5.37 -11.37 10.15
C PHE A 106 -5.75 -9.88 10.20
N GLU A 107 -6.73 -9.47 9.44
CA GLU A 107 -7.31 -8.13 9.56
C GLU A 107 -8.19 -7.99 10.80
N VAL A 108 -8.90 -9.05 11.18
CA VAL A 108 -9.68 -9.14 12.42
C VAL A 108 -9.19 -10.32 13.23
N ILE A 109 -8.61 -10.05 14.40
CA ILE A 109 -8.00 -11.07 15.25
C ILE A 109 -8.93 -11.50 16.37
N ASN A 110 -9.63 -10.55 16.97
CA ASN A 110 -10.52 -10.77 18.13
C ASN A 110 -11.80 -9.98 17.98
N PHE A 111 -12.91 -10.57 18.46
CA PHE A 111 -14.20 -9.91 18.60
C PHE A 111 -14.69 -10.07 20.04
N HIS A 112 -14.85 -8.96 20.74
CA HIS A 112 -15.24 -8.91 22.15
C HIS A 112 -16.71 -8.49 22.37
N GLY A 113 -17.51 -8.41 21.31
CA GLY A 113 -18.87 -7.93 21.33
C GLY A 113 -18.98 -6.41 21.16
N GLU A 114 -20.20 -5.93 21.16
CA GLU A 114 -20.52 -4.51 21.11
C GLU A 114 -20.68 -3.97 22.53
N GLY A 115 -19.86 -2.97 22.90
CA GLY A 115 -19.89 -2.32 24.23
C GLY A 115 -18.88 -2.85 25.23
N ASN A 116 -19.00 -2.40 26.50
CA ASN A 116 -18.00 -2.65 27.56
C ASN A 116 -18.31 -3.83 28.49
N ALA A 117 -19.41 -4.55 28.25
CA ALA A 117 -19.90 -5.63 29.15
C ALA A 117 -19.37 -7.01 28.74
N THR A 118 -18.09 -7.11 28.40
CA THR A 118 -17.49 -8.39 27.99
C THR A 118 -17.25 -9.30 29.17
N ALA A 119 -17.82 -10.49 29.16
CA ALA A 119 -17.57 -11.51 30.19
C ALA A 119 -16.09 -11.96 30.16
N ARG A 120 -15.52 -12.23 31.36
CA ARG A 120 -14.16 -12.81 31.45
C ARG A 120 -14.16 -14.25 30.94
N GLN A 121 -13.54 -14.45 29.79
CA GLN A 121 -13.38 -15.75 29.15
C GLN A 121 -11.92 -15.90 28.68
N PRO A 122 -11.43 -17.13 28.40
CA PRO A 122 -10.14 -17.36 27.79
C PRO A 122 -9.99 -16.56 26.47
N LYS A 123 -8.77 -16.09 26.19
CA LYS A 123 -8.51 -15.26 24.98
C LYS A 123 -8.95 -15.94 23.69
N ASP A 124 -8.79 -17.25 23.59
CA ASP A 124 -9.16 -18.02 22.40
C ASP A 124 -10.66 -18.02 22.10
N PHE A 125 -11.49 -17.77 23.10
CA PHE A 125 -12.94 -17.64 22.94
C PHE A 125 -13.34 -16.43 22.08
N PHE A 126 -12.55 -15.37 22.12
CA PHE A 126 -12.78 -14.14 21.36
C PHE A 126 -12.05 -14.09 20.03
N ARG A 127 -11.23 -15.09 19.73
CA ARG A 127 -10.48 -15.15 18.47
C ARG A 127 -11.43 -15.30 17.29
N VAL A 128 -11.12 -14.55 16.22
CA VAL A 128 -11.83 -14.62 14.94
C VAL A 128 -10.93 -15.27 13.90
N ASP A 129 -11.50 -16.15 13.10
CA ASP A 129 -10.87 -16.71 11.92
C ASP A 129 -11.63 -16.18 10.70
N GLN A 130 -11.09 -15.14 10.08
CA GLN A 130 -11.73 -14.45 8.98
C GLN A 130 -10.73 -14.18 7.87
N ARG A 131 -11.02 -14.65 6.67
CA ARG A 131 -10.30 -14.31 5.46
C ARG A 131 -10.94 -13.12 4.76
N GLN A 132 -10.10 -12.17 4.39
CA GLN A 132 -10.54 -10.98 3.67
C GLN A 132 -9.84 -10.85 2.32
N TRP A 133 -10.58 -10.42 1.32
CA TRP A 133 -10.10 -10.03 0.01
C TRP A 133 -10.40 -8.54 -0.20
N LEU A 134 -9.42 -7.80 -0.64
CA LEU A 134 -9.51 -6.36 -0.88
C LEU A 134 -9.02 -6.06 -2.28
N LEU A 135 -9.78 -5.24 -3.01
CA LEU A 135 -9.38 -4.69 -4.30
C LEU A 135 -9.64 -3.19 -4.32
N GLN A 136 -8.60 -2.40 -4.62
CA GLN A 136 -8.64 -0.94 -4.63
C GLN A 136 -7.91 -0.39 -5.86
N PRO A 137 -8.49 -0.41 -7.07
CA PRO A 137 -7.96 0.34 -8.18
C PRO A 137 -8.30 1.83 -8.01
N ALA A 138 -7.42 2.72 -8.46
CA ALA A 138 -7.65 4.16 -8.40
C ALA A 138 -6.95 4.90 -9.52
N ILE A 139 -7.48 6.07 -9.86
CA ILE A 139 -6.82 7.09 -10.66
C ILE A 139 -6.22 8.09 -9.68
N ALA A 140 -4.97 8.48 -9.91
CA ALA A 140 -4.27 9.45 -9.11
C ALA A 140 -3.82 10.63 -9.97
N LEU A 141 -3.91 11.83 -9.40
CA LEU A 141 -3.45 13.08 -10.00
C LEU A 141 -2.28 13.62 -9.18
N ALA A 142 -1.09 13.65 -9.77
CA ALA A 142 0.10 14.19 -9.12
C ALA A 142 0.00 15.72 -8.96
N LEU A 143 0.30 16.22 -7.76
CA LEU A 143 0.19 17.65 -7.38
C LEU A 143 1.48 18.45 -7.67
N GLY A 144 2.35 17.95 -8.56
CA GLY A 144 3.57 18.64 -8.99
C GLY A 144 4.77 18.49 -8.04
N ARG A 145 4.59 17.87 -6.86
CA ARG A 145 5.67 17.46 -5.97
C ARG A 145 5.83 15.94 -6.05
N ARG A 146 7.05 15.46 -5.81
CA ARG A 146 7.30 14.01 -5.72
C ARG A 146 6.38 13.41 -4.67
N GLU A 147 5.70 12.32 -5.01
CA GLU A 147 4.83 11.55 -4.13
C GLU A 147 3.64 12.29 -3.50
N SER A 148 3.33 13.51 -3.96
CA SER A 148 2.09 14.20 -3.59
C SER A 148 1.02 13.96 -4.65
N ASP A 149 -0.13 13.45 -4.25
CA ASP A 149 -1.20 13.10 -5.18
C ASP A 149 -2.60 13.15 -4.53
N VAL A 150 -3.60 13.28 -5.37
CA VAL A 150 -5.01 13.05 -5.04
C VAL A 150 -5.44 11.78 -5.76
N THR A 151 -6.01 10.83 -5.04
CA THR A 151 -6.46 9.55 -5.57
C THR A 151 -7.97 9.41 -5.45
N LEU A 152 -8.60 8.83 -6.47
CA LEU A 152 -10.02 8.49 -6.48
C LEU A 152 -10.20 7.12 -7.12
N GLY A 153 -10.96 6.24 -6.48
CA GLY A 153 -11.26 4.92 -7.03
C GLY A 153 -12.24 4.11 -6.20
N PRO A 154 -12.76 3.04 -6.78
CA PRO A 154 -13.60 2.09 -6.05
C PRO A 154 -12.79 1.28 -5.04
N VAL A 155 -13.47 0.84 -4.00
CA VAL A 155 -12.99 -0.14 -3.02
C VAL A 155 -13.99 -1.28 -3.00
N VAL A 156 -13.51 -2.50 -3.20
CA VAL A 156 -14.31 -3.71 -3.06
C VAL A 156 -13.65 -4.60 -2.03
N GLN A 157 -14.40 -5.00 -1.03
CA GLN A 157 -13.94 -5.91 0.02
C GLN A 157 -14.93 -7.06 0.17
N TYR A 158 -14.40 -8.24 0.33
CA TYR A 158 -15.15 -9.45 0.65
C TYR A 158 -14.51 -10.13 1.85
N SER A 159 -15.32 -10.62 2.77
CA SER A 159 -14.84 -11.36 3.94
C SER A 159 -15.61 -12.66 4.12
N ALA A 160 -14.92 -13.68 4.61
CA ALA A 160 -15.51 -14.97 4.98
C ALA A 160 -15.00 -15.34 6.37
N THR A 161 -15.92 -15.47 7.32
CA THR A 161 -15.65 -15.89 8.70
C THR A 161 -15.88 -17.39 8.82
N SER A 162 -14.87 -18.12 9.31
CA SER A 162 -14.96 -19.57 9.55
C SER A 162 -15.60 -19.82 10.91
N PRO A 163 -16.71 -20.59 11.00
CA PRO A 163 -17.32 -20.93 12.27
C PRO A 163 -16.41 -21.90 13.07
N MET A 164 -16.11 -21.54 14.31
CA MET A 164 -15.27 -22.32 15.22
C MET A 164 -15.88 -22.52 16.61
N GLY A 165 -17.18 -22.25 16.80
CA GLY A 165 -17.88 -22.35 18.08
C GLY A 165 -17.47 -21.28 19.08
N ARG A 166 -16.91 -20.16 18.61
CA ARG A 166 -16.40 -19.06 19.42
C ARG A 166 -17.46 -17.97 19.66
N PHE A 167 -17.06 -16.90 20.33
CA PHE A 167 -17.98 -15.82 20.70
C PHE A 167 -18.66 -15.17 19.50
N ILE A 168 -17.90 -14.91 18.43
CA ILE A 168 -18.44 -14.33 17.20
C ILE A 168 -19.52 -15.21 16.54
N ASP A 169 -19.41 -16.55 16.68
CA ASP A 169 -20.38 -17.49 16.13
C ASP A 169 -21.72 -17.48 16.90
N ARG A 170 -21.68 -17.06 18.17
CA ARG A 170 -22.89 -16.93 19.02
C ARG A 170 -23.57 -15.61 18.80
N GLU A 171 -22.80 -14.52 18.74
CA GLU A 171 -23.33 -13.16 18.60
C GLU A 171 -23.74 -12.81 17.18
N GLN A 172 -23.10 -13.42 16.17
CA GLN A 172 -23.34 -13.20 14.74
C GLN A 172 -23.53 -11.72 14.38
N PRO A 173 -22.52 -10.86 14.67
CA PRO A 173 -22.64 -9.44 14.40
C PRO A 173 -22.82 -9.16 12.90
N TYR A 174 -23.24 -7.93 12.58
CA TYR A 174 -23.29 -7.49 11.19
C TYR A 174 -21.96 -7.76 10.45
N GLY A 175 -22.02 -8.41 9.31
CA GLY A 175 -20.82 -8.84 8.57
C GLY A 175 -20.25 -10.21 8.97
N TYR A 176 -20.92 -10.95 9.89
CA TYR A 176 -20.57 -12.33 10.18
C TYR A 176 -20.86 -13.26 8.99
N GLY A 177 -20.08 -14.33 8.89
CA GLY A 177 -20.17 -15.29 7.77
C GLY A 177 -19.51 -14.75 6.51
N THR A 178 -20.23 -14.75 5.39
CA THR A 178 -19.76 -14.18 4.13
C THR A 178 -20.36 -12.79 3.95
N PHE A 179 -19.50 -11.79 3.77
CA PHE A 179 -19.94 -10.41 3.65
C PHE A 179 -19.15 -9.68 2.56
N GLY A 180 -19.86 -8.99 1.67
CA GLY A 180 -19.27 -8.17 0.63
C GLY A 180 -19.67 -6.71 0.78
N GLN A 181 -18.72 -5.81 0.57
CA GLN A 181 -18.95 -4.36 0.55
C GLN A 181 -18.23 -3.70 -0.60
N ALA A 182 -18.84 -2.63 -1.11
CA ALA A 182 -18.23 -1.77 -2.13
C ALA A 182 -18.42 -0.31 -1.74
N GLY A 183 -17.44 0.51 -2.08
CA GLY A 183 -17.43 1.93 -1.77
C GLY A 183 -16.52 2.70 -2.71
N VAL A 184 -16.37 4.00 -2.43
CA VAL A 184 -15.45 4.90 -3.12
C VAL A 184 -14.43 5.42 -2.12
N ARG A 185 -13.17 5.41 -2.51
CA ARG A 185 -12.06 5.99 -1.76
C ARG A 185 -11.61 7.27 -2.41
N LEU A 186 -11.55 8.34 -1.62
CA LEU A 186 -10.84 9.56 -1.94
C LEU A 186 -9.63 9.64 -1.00
N GLY A 187 -8.45 9.88 -1.57
CA GLY A 187 -7.21 10.01 -0.81
C GLY A 187 -6.45 11.27 -1.20
N LEU A 188 -5.79 11.88 -0.22
CA LEU A 188 -4.82 12.96 -0.41
C LEU A 188 -3.52 12.54 0.27
N ARG A 189 -2.45 12.49 -0.51
CA ARG A 189 -1.08 12.37 0.01
C ARG A 189 -0.33 13.66 -0.31
N TYR A 190 0.26 14.25 0.70
CA TYR A 190 1.05 15.46 0.57
C TYR A 190 2.40 15.28 1.24
N ASP A 191 3.45 15.16 0.43
CA ASP A 191 4.82 14.98 0.90
C ASP A 191 5.61 16.29 0.68
N THR A 192 6.16 16.83 1.76
CA THR A 192 6.95 18.05 1.77
C THR A 192 8.44 17.81 1.89
N ARG A 193 8.88 16.55 1.99
CA ARG A 193 10.30 16.21 2.15
C ARG A 193 11.07 16.52 0.88
N ASP A 194 12.24 17.09 1.03
CA ASP A 194 13.15 17.36 -0.10
C ASP A 194 13.75 16.06 -0.65
N ASN A 195 13.88 15.03 0.19
CA ASN A 195 14.39 13.72 -0.17
C ASN A 195 13.58 12.62 0.56
N ALA A 196 13.00 11.69 -0.18
CA ALA A 196 12.23 10.58 0.36
C ALA A 196 13.05 9.59 1.22
N SER A 197 14.37 9.61 1.08
CA SER A 197 15.29 8.71 1.82
C SER A 197 15.62 9.21 3.24
N TYR A 198 15.26 10.44 3.59
CA TYR A 198 15.43 10.98 4.94
C TYR A 198 14.06 11.13 5.59
N ALA A 199 13.79 10.25 6.55
CA ALA A 199 12.64 10.33 7.45
C ALA A 199 12.99 11.10 8.71
#